data_a69fca7212efb20a9d5b05dbbae7495d
#
_entry.id   a69fca7212efb20a9d5b05dbbae7495d
#
_cell.length_a   1.000
_cell.length_b   1.000
_cell.length_c   1.000
_cell.angle_alpha   90.00
_cell.angle_beta   90.00
_cell.angle_gamma   90.00
#
_symmetry.space_group_name_H-M   'P 1'
#
loop_
_entity.id
_entity.type
_entity.pdbx_description
1 polymer ?
#
loop_
_entity_poly.entity_id
_entity_poly.type
_entity_poly.pdbx_seq_one_letter_code
_entity_poly.pdbx_strand_id
1 'polypeptide(L)'
;MIRVENVSKSFGSKKALHQISFEIQEGEIFGFLGPSGSGKTTMINVLTGQLAADQGETVLLGKSSRNLTSNDLEQIGIVSDTSGFYEKMSLYKNLLIYAKLYGLKASRVDTVLDQVGLSDAKNLIAEKLSTGMKQRMFLARALLNAPKILFLDEPTSGLDPTTSKSIHALLQELKQAGTTIFLTTHDMNEATLLCDRLSLLNKGNLIEYGSPQEIIQKYHEDKKVRLRYQDGREQVVPFEELPHLDTTDLIAVHSCEPTLEEIFIRLTGEKLDV
;
A
#
# COMPACT_ATOMS: atom_id res chain seq x y z
N MET A 1 8.15 4.27 -14.23
CA MET A 1 9.16 4.47 -13.16
C MET A 1 8.84 5.76 -12.40
N ILE A 2 8.92 5.70 -11.07
CA ILE A 2 8.81 6.86 -10.17
C ILE A 2 10.18 7.05 -9.53
N ARG A 3 10.67 8.28 -9.45
CA ARG A 3 11.95 8.62 -8.80
C ARG A 3 11.74 9.78 -7.82
N VAL A 4 12.27 9.63 -6.63
CA VAL A 4 12.24 10.61 -5.54
C VAL A 4 13.67 10.86 -5.10
N GLU A 5 14.14 12.11 -5.16
CA GLU A 5 15.50 12.48 -4.84
C GLU A 5 15.55 13.62 -3.81
N ASN A 6 16.05 13.32 -2.61
CA ASN A 6 16.29 14.26 -1.52
C ASN A 6 15.08 15.15 -1.19
N VAL A 7 13.87 14.58 -1.28
CA VAL A 7 12.62 15.30 -1.06
C VAL A 7 12.45 15.67 0.41
N SER A 8 12.25 16.97 0.66
CA SER A 8 11.92 17.51 1.97
C SER A 8 10.66 18.34 1.89
N LYS A 9 9.82 18.27 2.95
CA LYS A 9 8.61 19.06 3.10
C LYS A 9 8.34 19.39 4.54
N SER A 10 8.06 20.67 4.81
CA SER A 10 7.73 21.17 6.15
C SER A 10 6.39 21.92 6.14
N PHE A 11 5.69 21.88 7.26
CA PHE A 11 4.50 22.67 7.54
C PHE A 11 4.77 23.46 8.85
N GLY A 12 5.11 24.74 8.71
CA GLY A 12 5.61 25.53 9.82
C GLY A 12 6.90 24.92 10.41
N SER A 13 6.89 24.60 11.69
CA SER A 13 8.03 23.97 12.38
C SER A 13 8.09 22.44 12.21
N LYS A 14 6.99 21.80 11.74
CA LYS A 14 6.92 20.34 11.59
C LYS A 14 7.51 19.92 10.25
N LYS A 15 8.60 19.13 10.29
CA LYS A 15 9.13 18.45 9.09
C LYS A 15 8.29 17.20 8.82
N ALA A 16 7.56 17.18 7.71
CA ALA A 16 6.75 16.05 7.31
C ALA A 16 7.54 15.03 6.47
N LEU A 17 8.52 15.51 5.67
CA LEU A 17 9.47 14.68 4.92
C LEU A 17 10.86 15.30 5.05
N HIS A 18 11.88 14.47 5.22
CA HIS A 18 13.25 14.91 5.40
C HIS A 18 14.22 14.10 4.54
N GLN A 19 14.67 14.71 3.44
CA GLN A 19 15.65 14.13 2.50
C GLN A 19 15.32 12.71 2.03
N ILE A 20 14.06 12.46 1.71
CA ILE A 20 13.58 11.15 1.27
C ILE A 20 14.05 10.88 -0.17
N SER A 21 14.63 9.70 -0.38
CA SER A 21 15.05 9.23 -1.71
C SER A 21 14.70 7.75 -1.88
N PHE A 22 14.02 7.42 -2.99
CA PHE A 22 13.73 6.05 -3.42
C PHE A 22 13.33 6.01 -4.90
N GLU A 23 13.31 4.81 -5.48
CA GLU A 23 12.85 4.57 -6.85
C GLU A 23 11.84 3.42 -6.89
N ILE A 24 10.87 3.52 -7.81
CA ILE A 24 9.87 2.47 -8.07
C ILE A 24 9.95 2.09 -9.54
N GLN A 25 10.04 0.79 -9.80
CA GLN A 25 10.07 0.24 -11.15
C GLN A 25 8.67 0.16 -11.76
N GLU A 26 8.58 0.03 -13.07
CA GLU A 26 7.29 -0.20 -13.74
C GLU A 26 6.75 -1.58 -13.40
N GLY A 27 5.44 -1.66 -13.14
CA GLY A 27 4.76 -2.91 -12.77
C GLY A 27 5.10 -3.42 -11.36
N GLU A 28 5.60 -2.55 -10.48
CA GLU A 28 5.93 -2.88 -9.10
C GLU A 28 4.83 -2.43 -8.13
N ILE A 29 4.57 -3.20 -7.09
CA ILE A 29 3.84 -2.74 -5.91
C ILE A 29 4.85 -2.25 -4.87
N PHE A 30 4.84 -0.97 -4.61
CA PHE A 30 5.74 -0.32 -3.65
C PHE A 30 4.96 0.15 -2.43
N GLY A 31 5.40 -0.29 -1.24
CA GLY A 31 4.84 0.10 0.04
C GLY A 31 5.55 1.31 0.65
N PHE A 32 4.80 2.27 1.16
CA PHE A 32 5.34 3.40 1.92
C PHE A 32 4.73 3.38 3.32
N LEU A 33 5.44 2.79 4.27
CA LEU A 33 4.92 2.32 5.54
C LEU A 33 5.34 3.21 6.70
N GLY A 34 4.48 3.30 7.69
CA GLY A 34 4.79 4.00 8.94
C GLY A 34 3.55 4.39 9.72
N PRO A 35 3.71 4.85 10.98
CA PRO A 35 2.60 5.26 11.83
C PRO A 35 1.84 6.48 11.27
N SER A 36 0.69 6.77 11.86
CA SER A 36 -0.06 7.98 11.55
C SER A 36 0.80 9.23 11.74
N GLY A 37 0.73 10.16 10.78
CA GLY A 37 1.51 11.40 10.81
C GLY A 37 3.00 11.25 10.47
N SER A 38 3.47 10.09 10.00
CA SER A 38 4.87 9.88 9.58
C SER A 38 5.21 10.59 8.25
N GLY A 39 4.21 11.02 7.45
CA GLY A 39 4.42 11.72 6.19
C GLY A 39 3.89 11.00 4.94
N LYS A 40 3.19 9.87 5.08
CA LYS A 40 2.70 9.03 3.97
C LYS A 40 1.84 9.80 2.96
N THR A 41 0.73 10.38 3.40
CA THR A 41 -0.16 11.20 2.56
C THR A 41 0.56 12.42 1.98
N THR A 42 1.51 13.01 2.74
CA THR A 42 2.33 14.11 2.23
C THR A 42 3.17 13.68 1.02
N MET A 43 3.74 12.49 1.04
CA MET A 43 4.50 11.94 -0.09
C MET A 43 3.60 11.72 -1.32
N ILE A 44 2.41 11.14 -1.16
CA ILE A 44 1.43 11.00 -2.26
C ILE A 44 1.13 12.38 -2.88
N ASN A 45 0.84 13.39 -2.06
CA ASN A 45 0.52 14.72 -2.55
C ASN A 45 1.70 15.40 -3.27
N VAL A 46 2.94 15.14 -2.85
CA VAL A 46 4.13 15.62 -3.55
C VAL A 46 4.32 14.88 -4.87
N LEU A 47 4.20 13.57 -4.90
CA LEU A 47 4.32 12.77 -6.11
C LEU A 47 3.28 13.12 -7.16
N THR A 48 2.04 13.36 -6.76
CA THR A 48 0.94 13.70 -7.66
C THR A 48 0.89 15.17 -8.05
N GLY A 49 1.85 15.99 -7.59
CA GLY A 49 1.92 17.41 -7.90
C GLY A 49 0.89 18.29 -7.18
N GLN A 50 0.11 17.72 -6.26
CA GLN A 50 -0.86 18.48 -5.44
C GLN A 50 -0.17 19.37 -4.39
N LEU A 51 1.06 19.00 -4.01
CA LEU A 51 1.89 19.72 -3.06
C LEU A 51 3.31 19.86 -3.60
N ALA A 52 3.85 21.08 -3.59
CA ALA A 52 5.24 21.29 -3.94
C ALA A 52 6.18 20.87 -2.79
N ALA A 53 7.21 20.09 -3.11
CA ALA A 53 8.32 19.85 -2.18
C ALA A 53 9.09 21.17 -1.93
N ASP A 54 9.63 21.33 -0.71
CA ASP A 54 10.47 22.50 -0.36
C ASP A 54 11.88 22.32 -0.92
N GLN A 55 12.36 21.05 -0.95
CA GLN A 55 13.65 20.66 -1.52
C GLN A 55 13.54 19.32 -2.23
N GLY A 56 14.47 19.04 -3.12
CA GLY A 56 14.53 17.81 -3.87
C GLY A 56 13.61 17.79 -5.09
N GLU A 57 13.57 16.66 -5.77
CA GLU A 57 12.80 16.47 -6.99
C GLU A 57 12.07 15.13 -6.99
N THR A 58 10.90 15.14 -7.65
CA THR A 58 10.12 13.92 -7.92
C THR A 58 9.85 13.82 -9.42
N VAL A 59 10.07 12.65 -9.98
CA VAL A 59 9.81 12.34 -11.40
C VAL A 59 8.73 11.26 -11.48
N LEU A 60 7.71 11.53 -12.28
CA LEU A 60 6.58 10.64 -12.55
C LEU A 60 6.36 10.59 -14.07
N LEU A 61 6.18 9.42 -14.66
CA LEU A 61 5.99 9.27 -16.11
C LEU A 61 7.07 9.97 -16.94
N GLY A 62 8.32 10.03 -16.43
CA GLY A 62 9.45 10.70 -17.08
C GLY A 62 9.45 12.22 -16.97
N LYS A 63 8.54 12.82 -16.18
CA LYS A 63 8.44 14.27 -15.98
C LYS A 63 8.56 14.64 -14.52
N SER A 64 9.05 15.84 -14.21
CA SER A 64 8.95 16.39 -12.86
C SER A 64 7.49 16.48 -12.43
N SER A 65 7.16 16.07 -11.20
CA SER A 65 5.80 16.13 -10.67
C SER A 65 5.22 17.54 -10.63
N ARG A 66 6.08 18.58 -10.67
CA ARG A 66 5.66 19.98 -10.77
C ARG A 66 5.13 20.37 -12.15
N ASN A 67 5.44 19.56 -13.17
CA ASN A 67 5.16 19.85 -14.58
C ASN A 67 4.18 18.85 -15.19
N LEU A 68 3.43 18.11 -14.38
CA LEU A 68 2.40 17.19 -14.85
C LEU A 68 1.27 17.96 -15.53
N THR A 69 0.91 17.51 -16.72
CA THR A 69 -0.23 18.05 -17.49
C THR A 69 -1.48 17.25 -17.23
N SER A 70 -2.66 17.74 -17.66
CA SER A 70 -3.92 16.98 -17.57
C SER A 70 -3.82 15.60 -18.20
N ASN A 71 -3.15 15.47 -19.36
CA ASN A 71 -2.94 14.18 -20.02
C ASN A 71 -2.04 13.21 -19.21
N ASP A 72 -1.10 13.75 -18.41
CA ASP A 72 -0.30 12.92 -17.52
C ASP A 72 -1.14 12.47 -16.32
N LEU A 73 -1.97 13.35 -15.76
CA LEU A 73 -2.87 13.03 -14.64
C LEU A 73 -3.95 12.01 -15.01
N GLU A 74 -4.38 11.95 -16.26
CA GLU A 74 -5.29 10.90 -16.75
C GLU A 74 -4.68 9.50 -16.70
N GLN A 75 -3.35 9.39 -16.67
CA GLN A 75 -2.63 8.12 -16.54
C GLN A 75 -2.36 7.73 -15.08
N ILE A 76 -2.87 8.50 -14.13
CA ILE A 76 -2.68 8.33 -12.69
C ILE A 76 -4.04 8.10 -12.04
N GLY A 77 -4.18 7.00 -11.29
CA GLY A 77 -5.31 6.77 -10.40
C GLY A 77 -4.94 7.13 -8.97
N ILE A 78 -5.86 7.75 -8.24
CA ILE A 78 -5.64 8.13 -6.83
C ILE A 78 -6.85 7.68 -6.01
N VAL A 79 -6.60 6.95 -4.94
CA VAL A 79 -7.56 6.64 -3.87
C VAL A 79 -7.03 7.23 -2.58
N SER A 80 -7.78 8.11 -1.96
CA SER A 80 -7.44 8.77 -0.69
C SER A 80 -8.62 8.76 0.26
N ASP A 81 -8.36 8.91 1.57
CA ASP A 81 -9.37 8.98 2.63
C ASP A 81 -10.41 10.10 2.42
N THR A 82 -9.98 11.18 1.76
CA THR A 82 -10.84 12.35 1.47
C THR A 82 -11.65 12.23 0.19
N SER A 83 -11.71 11.04 -0.40
CA SER A 83 -12.44 10.81 -1.64
C SER A 83 -13.94 11.06 -1.49
N GLY A 84 -14.41 12.20 -2.00
CA GLY A 84 -15.84 12.56 -1.98
C GLY A 84 -16.66 11.73 -2.98
N PHE A 85 -17.96 11.59 -2.68
CA PHE A 85 -18.95 10.97 -3.56
C PHE A 85 -20.33 11.59 -3.35
N TYR A 86 -21.23 11.38 -4.30
CA TYR A 86 -22.61 11.87 -4.21
C TYR A 86 -23.49 10.83 -3.51
N GLU A 87 -23.75 11.06 -2.22
CA GLU A 87 -24.43 10.10 -1.34
C GLU A 87 -25.81 9.66 -1.84
N LYS A 88 -26.60 10.58 -2.39
CA LYS A 88 -27.98 10.33 -2.88
C LYS A 88 -28.04 9.76 -4.30
N MET A 89 -26.89 9.57 -4.95
CA MET A 89 -26.81 8.91 -6.25
C MET A 89 -26.47 7.43 -6.10
N SER A 90 -26.86 6.62 -7.11
CA SER A 90 -26.42 5.23 -7.15
C SER A 90 -24.91 5.14 -7.38
N LEU A 91 -24.33 4.00 -7.00
CA LEU A 91 -22.94 3.64 -7.27
C LEU A 91 -22.61 3.86 -8.76
N TYR A 92 -23.42 3.33 -9.66
CA TYR A 92 -23.26 3.50 -11.11
C TYR A 92 -23.23 4.99 -11.52
N LYS A 93 -24.18 5.80 -11.03
CA LYS A 93 -24.24 7.23 -11.35
C LYS A 93 -23.02 7.99 -10.84
N ASN A 94 -22.51 7.65 -9.67
CA ASN A 94 -21.28 8.21 -9.14
C ASN A 94 -20.11 8.01 -10.11
N LEU A 95 -19.90 6.79 -10.60
CA LEU A 95 -18.82 6.47 -11.55
C LEU A 95 -19.07 7.08 -12.92
N LEU A 96 -20.34 7.12 -13.38
CA LEU A 96 -20.70 7.67 -14.69
C LEU A 96 -20.37 9.15 -14.83
N ILE A 97 -20.44 9.93 -13.74
CA ILE A 97 -20.04 11.34 -13.74
C ILE A 97 -18.57 11.46 -14.14
N TYR A 98 -17.69 10.69 -13.51
CA TYR A 98 -16.26 10.70 -13.80
C TYR A 98 -15.96 10.12 -15.20
N ALA A 99 -16.63 9.04 -15.60
CA ALA A 99 -16.50 8.50 -16.94
C ALA A 99 -16.82 9.55 -18.02
N LYS A 100 -17.89 10.34 -17.82
CA LYS A 100 -18.24 11.45 -18.74
C LYS A 100 -17.20 12.57 -18.73
N LEU A 101 -16.66 12.95 -17.57
CA LEU A 101 -15.62 13.97 -17.47
C LEU A 101 -14.35 13.56 -18.26
N TYR A 102 -14.03 12.27 -18.27
CA TYR A 102 -12.91 11.70 -19.03
C TYR A 102 -13.28 11.34 -20.48
N GLY A 103 -14.48 11.63 -20.95
CA GLY A 103 -14.92 11.28 -22.32
C GLY A 103 -15.08 9.77 -22.57
N LEU A 104 -15.21 8.96 -21.52
CA LEU A 104 -15.31 7.50 -21.60
C LEU A 104 -16.76 7.08 -21.88
N LYS A 105 -16.89 5.92 -22.55
CA LYS A 105 -18.19 5.28 -22.79
C LYS A 105 -18.76 4.73 -21.47
N ALA A 106 -20.09 4.73 -21.36
CA ALA A 106 -20.80 4.20 -20.19
C ALA A 106 -20.46 2.73 -19.89
N SER A 107 -20.18 1.92 -20.92
CA SER A 107 -19.73 0.53 -20.76
C SER A 107 -18.45 0.40 -19.93
N ARG A 108 -17.59 1.42 -19.88
CA ARG A 108 -16.40 1.40 -19.04
C ARG A 108 -16.75 1.34 -17.54
N VAL A 109 -17.87 1.96 -17.15
CA VAL A 109 -18.37 1.87 -15.77
C VAL A 109 -18.75 0.44 -15.40
N ASP A 110 -19.44 -0.28 -16.30
CA ASP A 110 -19.80 -1.69 -16.07
C ASP A 110 -18.51 -2.54 -15.94
N THR A 111 -17.51 -2.30 -16.80
CA THR A 111 -16.22 -3.01 -16.73
C THR A 111 -15.50 -2.82 -15.39
N VAL A 112 -15.38 -1.58 -14.89
CA VAL A 112 -14.67 -1.35 -13.63
C VAL A 112 -15.48 -1.83 -12.42
N LEU A 113 -16.81 -1.80 -12.49
CA LEU A 113 -17.67 -2.39 -11.45
C LEU A 113 -17.51 -3.89 -11.37
N ASP A 114 -17.36 -4.56 -12.50
CA ASP A 114 -17.07 -6.00 -12.55
C ASP A 114 -15.71 -6.30 -11.94
N GLN A 115 -14.66 -5.57 -12.34
CA GLN A 115 -13.30 -5.70 -11.80
C GLN A 115 -13.23 -5.60 -10.27
N VAL A 116 -14.02 -4.70 -9.67
CA VAL A 116 -14.04 -4.53 -8.20
C VAL A 116 -15.12 -5.36 -7.50
N GLY A 117 -15.85 -6.25 -8.22
CA GLY A 117 -16.90 -7.10 -7.67
C GLY A 117 -18.10 -6.33 -7.12
N LEU A 118 -18.54 -5.27 -7.81
CA LEU A 118 -19.68 -4.43 -7.42
C LEU A 118 -20.79 -4.36 -8.48
N SER A 119 -20.78 -5.24 -9.49
CA SER A 119 -21.78 -5.27 -10.57
C SER A 119 -23.22 -5.39 -10.06
N ASP A 120 -23.48 -6.27 -9.08
CA ASP A 120 -24.80 -6.49 -8.49
C ASP A 120 -25.28 -5.29 -7.65
N ALA A 121 -24.35 -4.51 -7.13
CA ALA A 121 -24.64 -3.33 -6.30
C ALA A 121 -24.76 -2.04 -7.08
N LYS A 122 -24.63 -2.05 -8.42
CA LYS A 122 -24.54 -0.82 -9.25
C LYS A 122 -25.70 0.16 -9.09
N ASN A 123 -26.90 -0.33 -8.77
CA ASN A 123 -28.07 0.49 -8.57
C ASN A 123 -28.27 0.93 -7.11
N LEU A 124 -27.46 0.43 -6.16
CA LEU A 124 -27.56 0.80 -4.76
C LEU A 124 -27.14 2.27 -4.57
N ILE A 125 -27.90 3.02 -3.76
CA ILE A 125 -27.58 4.41 -3.42
C ILE A 125 -26.31 4.41 -2.57
N ALA A 126 -25.35 5.29 -2.90
CA ALA A 126 -24.01 5.27 -2.33
C ALA A 126 -23.98 5.49 -0.79
N GLU A 127 -24.96 6.19 -0.22
CA GLU A 127 -25.15 6.31 1.23
C GLU A 127 -25.32 4.95 1.92
N LYS A 128 -25.91 3.95 1.24
CA LYS A 128 -26.18 2.61 1.76
C LYS A 128 -25.04 1.62 1.57
N LEU A 129 -23.97 2.03 0.93
CA LEU A 129 -22.80 1.16 0.75
C LEU A 129 -22.07 0.94 2.08
N SER A 130 -21.64 -0.29 2.34
CA SER A 130 -20.71 -0.59 3.44
C SER A 130 -19.36 0.11 3.23
N THR A 131 -18.55 0.19 4.27
CA THR A 131 -17.20 0.76 4.17
C THR A 131 -16.38 0.07 3.07
N GLY A 132 -16.37 -1.26 3.03
CA GLY A 132 -15.66 -2.01 2.00
C GLY A 132 -16.22 -1.82 0.59
N MET A 133 -17.54 -1.62 0.43
CA MET A 133 -18.13 -1.27 -0.86
C MET A 133 -17.76 0.15 -1.29
N LYS A 134 -17.69 1.11 -0.38
CA LYS A 134 -17.23 2.48 -0.67
C LYS A 134 -15.77 2.48 -1.11
N GLN A 135 -14.91 1.73 -0.42
CA GLN A 135 -13.50 1.60 -0.79
C GLN A 135 -13.33 1.02 -2.19
N ARG A 136 -14.07 -0.06 -2.51
CA ARG A 136 -14.08 -0.64 -3.87
C ARG A 136 -14.66 0.32 -4.91
N MET A 137 -15.64 1.17 -4.57
CA MET A 137 -16.14 2.23 -5.45
C MET A 137 -15.05 3.28 -5.75
N PHE A 138 -14.28 3.70 -4.75
CA PHE A 138 -13.17 4.63 -4.97
C PHE A 138 -12.08 4.02 -5.84
N LEU A 139 -11.79 2.74 -5.63
CA LEU A 139 -10.87 1.99 -6.48
C LEU A 139 -11.40 1.89 -7.92
N ALA A 140 -12.69 1.54 -8.13
CA ALA A 140 -13.32 1.53 -9.45
C ALA A 140 -13.20 2.91 -10.14
N ARG A 141 -13.39 4.00 -9.41
CA ARG A 141 -13.22 5.36 -9.93
C ARG A 141 -11.80 5.62 -10.40
N ALA A 142 -10.81 5.24 -9.60
CA ALA A 142 -9.40 5.42 -9.94
C ALA A 142 -9.00 4.58 -11.18
N LEU A 143 -9.68 3.46 -11.43
CA LEU A 143 -9.43 2.55 -12.55
C LEU A 143 -10.16 2.93 -13.85
N LEU A 144 -11.03 3.94 -13.85
CA LEU A 144 -11.80 4.34 -15.05
C LEU A 144 -10.90 4.59 -16.26
N ASN A 145 -9.82 5.32 -16.10
CA ASN A 145 -8.87 5.67 -17.16
C ASN A 145 -7.81 4.59 -17.45
N ALA A 146 -7.91 3.39 -16.86
CA ALA A 146 -6.87 2.36 -16.95
C ALA A 146 -5.48 2.95 -16.65
N PRO A 147 -5.23 3.44 -15.42
CA PRO A 147 -4.03 4.21 -15.10
C PRO A 147 -2.77 3.34 -15.20
N LYS A 148 -1.65 3.97 -15.58
CA LYS A 148 -0.32 3.35 -15.51
C LYS A 148 0.23 3.31 -14.10
N ILE A 149 -0.16 4.32 -13.29
CA ILE A 149 0.27 4.43 -11.89
C ILE A 149 -0.96 4.59 -11.01
N LEU A 150 -1.03 3.81 -9.94
CA LEU A 150 -2.11 3.84 -8.96
C LEU A 150 -1.55 4.20 -7.59
N PHE A 151 -2.01 5.31 -7.01
CA PHE A 151 -1.71 5.74 -5.65
C PHE A 151 -2.86 5.35 -4.73
N LEU A 152 -2.56 4.65 -3.65
CA LEU A 152 -3.53 4.16 -2.68
C LEU A 152 -3.12 4.60 -1.27
N ASP A 153 -3.94 5.41 -0.63
CA ASP A 153 -3.72 5.83 0.75
C ASP A 153 -4.58 4.93 1.67
N GLU A 154 -3.92 4.04 2.41
CA GLU A 154 -4.51 3.09 3.37
C GLU A 154 -5.68 2.26 2.76
N PRO A 155 -5.48 1.52 1.64
CA PRO A 155 -6.58 0.97 0.84
C PRO A 155 -7.45 -0.08 1.54
N THR A 156 -6.97 -0.68 2.62
CA THR A 156 -7.66 -1.76 3.37
C THR A 156 -7.95 -1.39 4.81
N SER A 157 -7.61 -0.15 5.22
CA SER A 157 -7.84 0.31 6.60
C SER A 157 -9.31 0.22 7.00
N GLY A 158 -9.58 -0.41 8.16
CA GLY A 158 -10.93 -0.57 8.69
C GLY A 158 -11.82 -1.55 7.93
N LEU A 159 -11.26 -2.38 7.05
CA LEU A 159 -11.99 -3.42 6.32
C LEU A 159 -11.90 -4.77 7.03
N ASP A 160 -12.93 -5.60 6.78
CA ASP A 160 -12.88 -6.99 7.21
C ASP A 160 -11.85 -7.80 6.40
N PRO A 161 -11.31 -8.91 6.95
CA PRO A 161 -10.25 -9.69 6.30
C PRO A 161 -10.63 -10.24 4.92
N THR A 162 -11.91 -10.55 4.67
CA THR A 162 -12.38 -11.09 3.39
C THR A 162 -12.36 -9.99 2.32
N THR A 163 -12.84 -8.80 2.65
CA THR A 163 -12.81 -7.64 1.76
C THR A 163 -11.35 -7.22 1.47
N SER A 164 -10.48 -7.19 2.48
CA SER A 164 -9.06 -6.90 2.30
C SER A 164 -8.40 -7.87 1.33
N LYS A 165 -8.62 -9.18 1.50
CA LYS A 165 -8.10 -10.20 0.57
C LYS A 165 -8.56 -10.01 -0.87
N SER A 166 -9.82 -9.61 -1.07
CA SER A 166 -10.35 -9.34 -2.43
C SER A 166 -9.67 -8.13 -3.08
N ILE A 167 -9.38 -7.08 -2.30
CA ILE A 167 -8.61 -5.92 -2.76
C ILE A 167 -7.17 -6.34 -3.09
N HIS A 168 -6.53 -7.11 -2.22
CA HIS A 168 -5.17 -7.62 -2.47
C HIS A 168 -5.08 -8.41 -3.78
N ALA A 169 -6.04 -9.32 -4.04
CA ALA A 169 -6.09 -10.06 -5.29
C ALA A 169 -6.20 -9.13 -6.51
N LEU A 170 -7.09 -8.13 -6.44
CA LEU A 170 -7.25 -7.14 -7.51
C LEU A 170 -5.95 -6.33 -7.72
N LEU A 171 -5.25 -5.91 -6.67
CA LEU A 171 -3.99 -5.18 -6.79
C LEU A 171 -2.91 -6.04 -7.47
N GLN A 172 -2.84 -7.34 -7.15
CA GLN A 172 -1.94 -8.27 -7.82
C GLN A 172 -2.28 -8.46 -9.31
N GLU A 173 -3.57 -8.56 -9.66
CA GLU A 173 -4.02 -8.61 -11.06
C GLU A 173 -3.64 -7.34 -11.83
N LEU A 174 -3.84 -6.16 -11.23
CA LEU A 174 -3.46 -4.87 -11.83
C LEU A 174 -1.95 -4.78 -12.05
N LYS A 175 -1.15 -5.22 -11.08
CA LYS A 175 0.30 -5.32 -11.21
C LYS A 175 0.69 -6.23 -12.38
N GLN A 176 0.10 -7.44 -12.46
CA GLN A 176 0.37 -8.39 -13.56
C GLN A 176 -0.01 -7.80 -14.93
N ALA A 177 -1.02 -6.93 -14.97
CA ALA A 177 -1.39 -6.18 -16.17
C ALA A 177 -0.46 -4.99 -16.48
N GLY A 178 0.58 -4.75 -15.65
CA GLY A 178 1.60 -3.71 -15.86
C GLY A 178 1.34 -2.40 -15.13
N THR A 179 0.33 -2.32 -14.25
CA THR A 179 0.09 -1.12 -13.44
C THR A 179 1.14 -1.04 -12.33
N THR A 180 1.79 0.12 -12.20
CA THR A 180 2.67 0.43 -11.07
C THR A 180 1.82 0.92 -9.90
N ILE A 181 2.02 0.38 -8.71
CA ILE A 181 1.18 0.69 -7.54
C ILE A 181 2.07 1.25 -6.42
N PHE A 182 1.72 2.46 -5.95
CA PHE A 182 2.26 3.04 -4.74
C PHE A 182 1.17 2.97 -3.67
N LEU A 183 1.38 2.20 -2.62
CA LEU A 183 0.43 2.13 -1.52
C LEU A 183 1.06 2.62 -0.21
N THR A 184 0.25 3.30 0.60
CA THR A 184 0.60 3.58 1.98
C THR A 184 -0.19 2.65 2.88
N THR A 185 0.43 2.20 3.95
CA THR A 185 -0.23 1.43 5.01
C THR A 185 0.55 1.54 6.32
N HIS A 186 -0.13 1.32 7.43
CA HIS A 186 0.50 1.08 8.72
C HIS A 186 0.52 -0.42 9.06
N ASP A 187 -0.16 -1.27 8.28
CA ASP A 187 -0.16 -2.72 8.45
C ASP A 187 1.07 -3.35 7.79
N MET A 188 2.04 -3.75 8.61
CA MET A 188 3.28 -4.38 8.17
C MET A 188 3.05 -5.78 7.57
N ASN A 189 2.00 -6.49 7.99
CA ASN A 189 1.65 -7.80 7.44
C ASN A 189 1.09 -7.65 6.03
N GLU A 190 0.20 -6.67 5.81
CA GLU A 190 -0.29 -6.32 4.47
C GLU A 190 0.88 -6.04 3.52
N ALA A 191 1.80 -5.19 3.94
CA ALA A 191 2.95 -4.83 3.13
C ALA A 191 3.86 -6.03 2.82
N THR A 192 4.09 -6.90 3.80
CA THR A 192 4.88 -8.14 3.60
C THR A 192 4.25 -9.06 2.54
N LEU A 193 2.91 -9.09 2.47
CA LEU A 193 2.17 -9.93 1.51
C LEU A 193 2.08 -9.33 0.11
N LEU A 194 2.01 -8.00 0.01
CA LEU A 194 1.68 -7.32 -1.25
C LEU A 194 2.88 -6.71 -1.95
N CYS A 195 3.81 -6.11 -1.19
CA CYS A 195 4.83 -5.25 -1.76
C CYS A 195 6.03 -6.03 -2.27
N ASP A 196 6.52 -5.65 -3.45
CA ASP A 196 7.81 -6.12 -3.97
C ASP A 196 8.95 -5.47 -3.22
N ARG A 197 8.85 -4.15 -3.03
CA ARG A 197 9.76 -3.35 -2.19
C ARG A 197 8.95 -2.36 -1.36
N LEU A 198 9.55 -1.88 -0.30
CA LEU A 198 8.93 -0.92 0.59
C LEU A 198 9.95 0.03 1.22
N SER A 199 9.42 1.12 1.75
CA SER A 199 10.14 2.05 2.64
C SER A 199 9.46 2.10 3.99
N LEU A 200 10.23 1.97 5.06
CA LEU A 200 9.76 2.25 6.43
C LEU A 200 10.03 3.71 6.78
N LEU A 201 8.98 4.41 7.18
CA LEU A 201 9.02 5.83 7.47
C LEU A 201 8.68 6.10 8.94
N ASN A 202 9.49 6.90 9.62
CA ASN A 202 9.17 7.43 10.94
C ASN A 202 9.51 8.92 11.05
N LYS A 203 8.54 9.73 11.51
CA LYS A 203 8.72 11.19 11.75
C LYS A 203 9.36 11.91 10.56
N GLY A 204 8.94 11.56 9.36
CA GLY A 204 9.43 12.15 8.13
C GLY A 204 10.79 11.65 7.64
N ASN A 205 11.39 10.67 8.31
CA ASN A 205 12.66 10.07 7.90
C ASN A 205 12.44 8.66 7.35
N LEU A 206 13.15 8.34 6.27
CA LEU A 206 13.22 6.98 5.76
C LEU A 206 14.20 6.20 6.64
N ILE A 207 13.71 5.10 7.25
CA ILE A 207 14.49 4.28 8.19
C ILE A 207 15.08 3.08 7.48
N GLU A 208 14.28 2.44 6.61
CA GLU A 208 14.67 1.24 5.88
C GLU A 208 14.03 1.23 4.51
N TYR A 209 14.70 0.55 3.55
CA TYR A 209 14.28 0.44 2.17
C TYR A 209 14.78 -0.88 1.58
N GLY A 210 13.92 -1.61 0.89
CA GLY A 210 14.23 -2.88 0.24
C GLY A 210 13.00 -3.75 0.06
N SER A 211 13.20 -4.99 -0.38
CA SER A 211 12.11 -5.97 -0.34
C SER A 211 11.82 -6.39 1.11
N PRO A 212 10.59 -6.83 1.42
CA PRO A 212 10.28 -7.34 2.76
C PRO A 212 11.28 -8.40 3.23
N GLN A 213 11.64 -9.33 2.34
CA GLN A 213 12.58 -10.41 2.63
C GLN A 213 13.99 -9.91 2.91
N GLU A 214 14.52 -8.97 2.12
CA GLU A 214 15.85 -8.38 2.35
C GLU A 214 15.91 -7.68 3.70
N ILE A 215 14.86 -6.91 4.05
CA ILE A 215 14.79 -6.24 5.34
C ILE A 215 14.73 -7.26 6.48
N ILE A 216 13.86 -8.27 6.41
CA ILE A 216 13.75 -9.32 7.43
C ILE A 216 15.10 -10.05 7.61
N GLN A 217 15.76 -10.45 6.52
CA GLN A 217 17.04 -11.13 6.57
C GLN A 217 18.15 -10.27 7.17
N LYS A 218 18.18 -8.96 6.87
CA LYS A 218 19.14 -8.00 7.42
C LYS A 218 19.11 -7.94 8.96
N TYR A 219 17.92 -8.11 9.56
CA TYR A 219 17.73 -8.07 11.01
C TYR A 219 17.55 -9.43 11.68
N HIS A 220 17.64 -10.50 10.91
CA HIS A 220 17.62 -11.89 11.42
C HIS A 220 19.02 -12.31 11.89
N GLU A 221 19.44 -11.81 13.06
CA GLU A 221 20.78 -12.07 13.63
C GLU A 221 20.93 -13.49 14.15
N ASP A 222 19.90 -14.02 14.79
CA ASP A 222 19.90 -15.33 15.43
C ASP A 222 19.06 -16.32 14.62
N LYS A 223 19.71 -17.24 13.89
CA LYS A 223 19.01 -18.33 13.19
C LYS A 223 18.43 -19.32 14.20
N LYS A 224 17.25 -19.00 14.73
CA LYS A 224 16.51 -19.83 15.69
C LYS A 224 15.24 -20.38 15.06
N VAL A 225 14.81 -21.54 15.59
CA VAL A 225 13.53 -22.16 15.25
C VAL A 225 12.73 -22.44 16.51
N ARG A 226 11.41 -22.26 16.42
CA ARG A 226 10.46 -22.65 17.44
C ARG A 226 9.93 -24.03 17.11
N LEU A 227 10.09 -24.94 18.03
CA LEU A 227 9.63 -26.33 17.97
C LEU A 227 8.35 -26.43 18.78
N ARG A 228 7.34 -27.12 18.26
CA ARG A 228 6.12 -27.45 18.99
C ARG A 228 5.91 -28.96 19.00
N TYR A 229 5.71 -29.51 20.17
CA TYR A 229 5.53 -30.93 20.43
C TYR A 229 4.07 -31.30 20.65
N GLN A 230 3.74 -32.60 20.55
CA GLN A 230 2.36 -33.11 20.71
C GLN A 230 1.79 -32.84 22.11
N ASP A 231 2.63 -32.82 23.14
CA ASP A 231 2.23 -32.51 24.52
C ASP A 231 2.03 -31.01 24.81
N GLY A 232 2.14 -30.17 23.78
CA GLY A 232 1.95 -28.72 23.88
C GLY A 232 3.21 -27.95 24.32
N ARG A 233 4.34 -28.64 24.58
CA ARG A 233 5.61 -27.95 24.86
C ARG A 233 6.07 -27.16 23.62
N GLU A 234 6.60 -25.96 23.87
CA GLU A 234 7.32 -25.17 22.89
C GLU A 234 8.76 -24.96 23.35
N GLN A 235 9.69 -25.06 22.43
CA GLN A 235 11.11 -24.83 22.67
C GLN A 235 11.69 -24.01 21.52
N VAL A 236 12.53 -23.02 21.83
CA VAL A 236 13.28 -22.24 20.84
C VAL A 236 14.74 -22.69 20.92
N VAL A 237 15.27 -23.14 19.79
CA VAL A 237 16.64 -23.64 19.67
C VAL A 237 17.34 -22.98 18.47
N PRO A 238 18.68 -22.92 18.47
CA PRO A 238 19.44 -22.59 17.28
C PRO A 238 19.11 -23.55 16.13
N PHE A 239 19.02 -23.04 14.91
CA PHE A 239 18.73 -23.86 13.72
C PHE A 239 19.75 -25.02 13.55
N GLU A 240 21.01 -24.78 13.94
CA GLU A 240 22.09 -25.74 13.86
C GLU A 240 21.88 -26.95 14.77
N GLU A 241 21.13 -26.84 15.85
CA GLU A 241 20.81 -27.92 16.77
C GLU A 241 19.69 -28.82 16.26
N LEU A 242 18.87 -28.37 15.30
CA LEU A 242 17.70 -29.10 14.79
C LEU A 242 18.04 -30.57 14.35
N PRO A 243 19.14 -30.87 13.65
CA PRO A 243 19.49 -32.24 13.26
C PRO A 243 19.80 -33.20 14.42
N HIS A 244 20.06 -32.65 15.60
CA HIS A 244 20.49 -33.41 16.78
C HIS A 244 19.37 -33.62 17.80
N LEU A 245 18.16 -33.08 17.52
CA LEU A 245 17.02 -33.16 18.43
C LEU A 245 16.19 -34.43 18.17
N ASP A 246 15.60 -34.96 19.25
CA ASP A 246 14.58 -35.97 19.12
C ASP A 246 13.29 -35.35 18.53
N THR A 247 12.93 -35.83 17.36
CA THR A 247 11.74 -35.33 16.60
C THR A 247 10.51 -36.23 16.74
N THR A 248 10.58 -37.27 17.61
CA THR A 248 9.51 -38.29 17.70
C THR A 248 8.12 -37.71 17.96
N ASP A 249 8.03 -36.69 18.82
CA ASP A 249 6.77 -36.01 19.17
C ASP A 249 6.66 -34.59 18.60
N LEU A 250 7.53 -34.25 17.63
CA LEU A 250 7.55 -32.92 17.03
C LEU A 250 6.42 -32.78 16.00
N ILE A 251 5.54 -31.77 16.16
CA ILE A 251 4.42 -31.53 15.26
C ILE A 251 4.61 -30.32 14.35
N ALA A 252 5.47 -29.36 14.73
CA ALA A 252 5.74 -28.18 13.91
C ALA A 252 7.12 -27.59 14.21
N VAL A 253 7.72 -27.04 13.15
CA VAL A 253 8.93 -26.22 13.22
C VAL A 253 8.61 -24.89 12.54
N HIS A 254 8.80 -23.79 13.26
CA HIS A 254 8.58 -22.44 12.76
C HIS A 254 9.90 -21.67 12.79
N SER A 255 10.19 -20.91 11.75
CA SER A 255 11.31 -19.95 11.81
C SER A 255 11.00 -18.87 12.86
N CYS A 256 12.05 -18.38 13.52
CA CYS A 256 11.94 -17.24 14.45
C CYS A 256 12.45 -15.96 13.75
N GLU A 257 12.14 -15.80 12.47
CA GLU A 257 12.43 -14.57 11.74
C GLU A 257 11.63 -13.41 12.34
N PRO A 258 12.26 -12.24 12.51
CA PRO A 258 11.54 -11.07 12.98
C PRO A 258 10.51 -10.62 11.95
N THR A 259 9.36 -10.13 12.38
CA THR A 259 8.40 -9.47 11.53
C THR A 259 8.87 -8.04 11.19
N LEU A 260 8.33 -7.44 10.12
CA LEU A 260 8.60 -6.03 9.80
C LEU A 260 8.18 -5.11 10.97
N GLU A 261 7.11 -5.47 11.69
CA GLU A 261 6.66 -4.72 12.87
C GLU A 261 7.68 -4.76 14.00
N GLU A 262 8.21 -5.94 14.33
CA GLU A 262 9.27 -6.08 15.34
C GLU A 262 10.54 -5.32 14.95
N ILE A 263 10.91 -5.34 13.67
CA ILE A 263 12.03 -4.58 13.12
C ILE A 263 11.76 -3.08 13.28
N PHE A 264 10.56 -2.61 12.92
CA PHE A 264 10.19 -1.20 13.07
C PHE A 264 10.27 -0.74 14.53
N ILE A 265 9.71 -1.51 15.47
CA ILE A 265 9.76 -1.23 16.92
C ILE A 265 11.22 -1.19 17.39
N ARG A 266 12.05 -2.15 16.95
CA ARG A 266 13.48 -2.20 17.31
C ARG A 266 14.25 -0.95 16.86
N LEU A 267 13.95 -0.46 15.63
CA LEU A 267 14.66 0.69 15.06
C LEU A 267 14.20 2.03 15.60
N THR A 268 12.93 2.13 16.00
CA THR A 268 12.32 3.40 16.39
C THR A 268 12.03 3.54 17.87
N GLY A 269 11.91 2.42 18.58
CA GLY A 269 11.41 2.38 19.96
C GLY A 269 9.90 2.66 20.07
N GLU A 270 9.18 2.82 18.95
CA GLU A 270 7.76 3.20 18.91
C GLU A 270 6.91 2.01 18.47
N LYS A 271 5.79 1.79 19.15
CA LYS A 271 4.77 0.84 18.70
C LYS A 271 3.93 1.49 17.60
N LEU A 272 3.49 0.69 16.64
CA LEU A 272 2.46 1.12 15.70
C LEU A 272 1.13 1.20 16.45
N ASP A 273 0.42 2.33 16.27
CA ASP A 273 -0.97 2.43 16.74
C ASP A 273 -1.81 1.48 15.90
N VAL A 274 -2.33 0.43 16.53
CA VAL A 274 -3.21 -0.59 15.93
C VAL A 274 -4.66 -0.10 16.01
#